data_260cf24fb21f759eb5ab2d8a32e2294d
#
_entry.id   260cf24fb21f759eb5ab2d8a32e2294d
#
_cell.length_a   1.000
_cell.length_b   1.000
_cell.length_c   1.000
_cell.angle_alpha   90.00
_cell.angle_beta   90.00
_cell.angle_gamma   90.00
#
_symmetry.space_group_name_H-M   'P 1'
#
loop_
_entity.id
_entity.type
_entity.pdbx_description
1 polymer ?
#
loop_
_entity_poly.entity_id
_entity_poly.type
_entity_poly.pdbx_seq_one_letter_code
_entity_poly.pdbx_strand_id
1 'polypeptide(L)'
;MKVHDKIRTMRELRRRPQEDMVTRLSMSTDGYTKLEYGETRLNISRLEQIASVFNIGLNELMAINERSVICLISENSQHSRNNYATSQQALTAEISHLQQQLQDQEAPGAQKDALIAQQAREIETLRALVVVSQKNGGV
;
A
#
# COMPACT_ATOMS: atom_id res chain seq x y z
N MET A 1 14.01 -10.91 -0.44
CA MET A 1 13.54 -12.22 -0.97
C MET A 1 13.97 -12.37 -2.42
N LYS A 2 14.71 -13.40 -2.74
CA LYS A 2 15.17 -13.67 -4.10
C LYS A 2 14.05 -14.29 -4.94
N VAL A 3 14.17 -14.27 -6.27
CA VAL A 3 13.09 -14.73 -7.17
C VAL A 3 12.73 -16.20 -6.94
N HIS A 4 13.73 -17.07 -6.75
CA HIS A 4 13.51 -18.48 -6.45
C HIS A 4 12.80 -18.71 -5.12
N ASP A 5 13.07 -17.90 -4.09
CA ASP A 5 12.35 -17.95 -2.81
C ASP A 5 10.87 -17.60 -3.00
N LYS A 6 10.58 -16.62 -3.87
CA LYS A 6 9.19 -16.23 -4.21
C LYS A 6 8.44 -17.38 -4.89
N ILE A 7 9.08 -18.07 -5.83
CA ILE A 7 8.49 -19.21 -6.53
C ILE A 7 8.18 -20.34 -5.55
N ARG A 8 9.13 -20.69 -4.69
CA ARG A 8 8.96 -21.71 -3.66
C ARG A 8 7.84 -21.33 -2.71
N THR A 9 7.84 -20.10 -2.18
CA THR A 9 6.81 -19.59 -1.27
C THR A 9 5.43 -19.65 -1.92
N MET A 10 5.29 -19.24 -3.18
CA MET A 10 4.03 -19.33 -3.91
C MET A 10 3.55 -20.76 -4.09
N ARG A 11 4.44 -21.69 -4.39
CA ARG A 11 4.10 -23.11 -4.50
C ARG A 11 3.57 -23.65 -3.17
N GLU A 12 4.28 -23.37 -2.09
CA GLU A 12 3.91 -23.82 -0.74
C GLU A 12 2.57 -23.19 -0.28
N LEU A 13 2.37 -21.91 -0.50
CA LEU A 13 1.10 -21.22 -0.21
C LEU A 13 -0.08 -21.82 -1.00
N ARG A 14 0.15 -22.20 -2.24
CA ARG A 14 -0.85 -22.87 -3.08
C ARG A 14 -0.96 -24.37 -2.80
N ARG A 15 -0.22 -24.88 -1.81
CA ARG A 15 -0.17 -26.30 -1.42
C ARG A 15 0.06 -27.23 -2.62
N ARG A 16 0.91 -26.80 -3.56
CA ARG A 16 1.26 -27.58 -4.73
C ARG A 16 2.52 -28.40 -4.45
N PRO A 17 2.51 -29.72 -4.70
CA PRO A 17 3.72 -30.52 -4.66
C PRO A 17 4.67 -30.14 -5.80
N GLN A 18 5.96 -30.41 -5.66
CA GLN A 18 6.95 -30.13 -6.71
C GLN A 18 6.63 -30.85 -8.02
N GLU A 19 6.06 -32.06 -7.93
CA GLU A 19 5.67 -32.88 -9.07
C GLU A 19 4.61 -32.22 -9.96
N ASP A 20 3.65 -31.48 -9.35
CA ASP A 20 2.66 -30.73 -10.10
C ASP A 20 3.33 -29.59 -10.90
N MET A 21 4.29 -28.91 -10.31
CA MET A 21 5.05 -27.87 -10.98
C MET A 21 5.91 -28.43 -12.12
N VAL A 22 6.58 -29.56 -11.88
CA VAL A 22 7.38 -30.29 -12.86
C VAL A 22 6.56 -30.65 -14.10
N THR A 23 5.36 -31.18 -13.88
CA THR A 23 4.45 -31.57 -14.98
C THR A 23 3.98 -30.34 -15.76
N ARG A 24 3.57 -29.28 -15.08
CA ARG A 24 3.04 -28.06 -15.72
C ARG A 24 4.10 -27.26 -16.46
N LEU A 25 5.33 -27.28 -15.97
CA LEU A 25 6.46 -26.58 -16.58
C LEU A 25 7.22 -27.43 -17.58
N SER A 26 6.84 -28.72 -17.77
CA SER A 26 7.52 -29.68 -18.64
C SER A 26 9.02 -29.74 -18.33
N MET A 27 9.35 -29.83 -17.05
CA MET A 27 10.73 -29.93 -16.53
C MET A 27 10.99 -31.28 -15.89
N SER A 28 12.26 -31.59 -15.64
CA SER A 28 12.63 -32.69 -14.75
C SER A 28 12.51 -32.28 -13.28
N THR A 29 12.29 -33.21 -12.37
CA THR A 29 12.24 -32.97 -10.93
C THR A 29 13.54 -32.34 -10.44
N ASP A 30 14.68 -32.82 -10.86
CA ASP A 30 15.99 -32.26 -10.52
C ASP A 30 16.13 -30.81 -11.04
N GLY A 31 15.71 -30.56 -12.28
CA GLY A 31 15.74 -29.22 -12.86
C GLY A 31 14.87 -28.20 -12.08
N TYR A 32 13.68 -28.63 -11.67
CA TYR A 32 12.80 -27.77 -10.86
C TYR A 32 13.34 -27.55 -9.44
N THR A 33 13.89 -28.58 -8.83
CA THR A 33 14.54 -28.48 -7.52
C THR A 33 15.69 -27.48 -7.55
N LYS A 34 16.58 -27.57 -8.53
CA LYS A 34 17.69 -26.63 -8.74
C LYS A 34 17.19 -25.19 -8.98
N LEU A 35 16.04 -25.05 -9.64
CA LEU A 35 15.40 -23.75 -9.85
C LEU A 35 14.95 -23.15 -8.50
N GLU A 36 14.28 -23.89 -7.64
CA GLU A 36 13.85 -23.43 -6.32
C GLU A 36 15.03 -23.13 -5.37
N TYR A 37 16.15 -23.83 -5.50
CA TYR A 37 17.36 -23.56 -4.73
C TYR A 37 18.23 -22.43 -5.31
N GLY A 38 17.86 -21.90 -6.47
CA GLY A 38 18.59 -20.79 -7.10
C GLY A 38 19.88 -21.21 -7.79
N GLU A 39 20.04 -22.50 -8.05
CA GLU A 39 21.20 -23.07 -8.75
C GLU A 39 21.10 -22.91 -10.28
N THR A 40 19.91 -22.57 -10.78
CA THR A 40 19.63 -22.37 -12.20
C THR A 40 19.31 -20.91 -12.49
N ARG A 41 19.87 -20.36 -13.56
CA ARG A 41 19.52 -19.03 -14.03
C ARG A 41 18.10 -19.03 -14.61
N LEU A 42 17.29 -18.10 -14.14
CA LEU A 42 15.93 -17.86 -14.63
C LEU A 42 15.95 -16.78 -15.71
N ASN A 43 15.37 -17.06 -16.85
CA ASN A 43 15.07 -16.08 -17.86
C ASN A 43 13.62 -15.59 -17.76
N ILE A 44 13.29 -14.50 -18.43
CA ILE A 44 11.95 -13.89 -18.40
C ILE A 44 10.89 -14.87 -18.88
N SER A 45 11.12 -15.57 -19.99
CA SER A 45 10.18 -16.57 -20.52
C SER A 45 9.85 -17.66 -19.50
N ARG A 46 10.85 -18.13 -18.76
CA ARG A 46 10.62 -19.14 -17.71
C ARG A 46 9.83 -18.57 -16.54
N LEU A 47 10.11 -17.33 -16.16
CA LEU A 47 9.36 -16.64 -15.11
C LEU A 47 7.90 -16.40 -15.50
N GLU A 48 7.63 -16.07 -16.77
CA GLU A 48 6.28 -15.93 -17.29
C GLU A 48 5.52 -17.26 -17.28
N GLN A 49 6.17 -18.36 -17.65
CA GLN A 49 5.58 -19.69 -17.56
C GLN A 49 5.23 -20.06 -16.13
N ILE A 50 6.13 -19.80 -15.17
CA ILE A 50 5.89 -20.05 -13.74
C ILE A 50 4.74 -19.19 -13.21
N ALA A 51 4.73 -17.90 -13.54
CA ALA A 51 3.65 -16.98 -13.16
C ALA A 51 2.30 -17.46 -13.72
N SER A 52 2.27 -17.93 -14.97
CA SER A 52 1.07 -18.50 -15.59
C SER A 52 0.57 -19.75 -14.87
N VAL A 53 1.46 -20.62 -14.39
CA VAL A 53 1.07 -21.80 -13.58
C VAL A 53 0.38 -21.38 -12.28
N PHE A 54 0.81 -20.29 -11.70
CA PHE A 54 0.19 -19.72 -10.51
C PHE A 54 -1.05 -18.83 -10.83
N ASN A 55 -1.34 -18.61 -12.11
CA ASN A 55 -2.40 -17.75 -12.59
C ASN A 55 -2.25 -16.30 -12.08
N ILE A 56 -1.04 -15.80 -12.09
CA ILE A 56 -0.66 -14.42 -11.74
C ILE A 56 0.19 -13.81 -12.85
N GLY A 57 0.29 -12.48 -12.87
CA GLY A 57 1.20 -11.77 -13.76
C GLY A 57 2.66 -11.85 -13.30
N LEU A 58 3.60 -11.67 -14.24
CA LEU A 58 5.03 -11.60 -13.91
C LEU A 58 5.32 -10.49 -12.90
N ASN A 59 4.68 -9.33 -13.05
CA ASN A 59 4.83 -8.21 -12.14
C ASN A 59 4.36 -8.56 -10.72
N GLU A 60 3.27 -9.31 -10.60
CA GLU A 60 2.77 -9.78 -9.30
C GLU A 60 3.75 -10.76 -8.65
N LEU A 61 4.28 -11.70 -9.44
CA LEU A 61 5.31 -12.62 -8.94
C LEU A 61 6.54 -11.86 -8.45
N MET A 62 6.96 -10.83 -9.17
CA MET A 62 8.12 -10.02 -8.80
C MET A 62 7.84 -9.12 -7.59
N ALA A 63 6.60 -8.67 -7.40
CA ALA A 63 6.19 -7.83 -6.28
C ALA A 63 6.04 -8.58 -4.95
N ILE A 64 6.04 -9.92 -4.95
CA ILE A 64 5.96 -10.71 -3.73
C ILE A 64 7.14 -10.36 -2.81
N ASN A 65 6.83 -10.04 -1.58
CA ASN A 65 7.78 -9.76 -0.51
C ASN A 65 7.29 -10.40 0.80
N GLU A 66 8.09 -10.34 1.84
CA GLU A 66 7.76 -10.95 3.14
C GLU A 66 6.44 -10.44 3.72
N ARG A 67 6.11 -9.17 3.51
CA ARG A 67 4.84 -8.58 3.98
C ARG A 67 3.64 -9.09 3.18
N SER A 68 3.79 -9.22 1.86
CA SER A 68 2.75 -9.79 1.00
C SER A 68 2.46 -11.24 1.33
N VAL A 69 3.48 -12.01 1.71
CA VAL A 69 3.34 -13.41 2.14
C VAL A 69 2.50 -13.51 3.41
N ILE A 70 2.71 -12.63 4.37
CA ILE A 70 1.91 -12.61 5.62
C ILE A 70 0.44 -12.34 5.32
N CYS A 71 0.13 -11.40 4.43
CA CYS A 71 -1.23 -11.14 3.99
C CYS A 71 -1.86 -12.36 3.30
N LEU A 72 -1.11 -13.04 2.43
CA LEU A 72 -1.59 -14.24 1.73
C LEU A 72 -1.88 -15.41 2.66
N ILE A 73 -1.10 -15.58 3.72
CA ILE A 73 -1.35 -16.62 4.74
C ILE A 73 -2.59 -16.30 5.56
N SER A 74 -2.81 -15.04 5.88
CA SER A 74 -3.98 -14.57 6.65
C SER A 74 -5.28 -14.73 5.88
N GLU A 75 -5.26 -14.67 4.56
CA GLU A 75 -6.43 -14.75 3.68
C GLU A 75 -6.74 -16.17 3.18
N ASN A 76 -6.14 -17.22 3.73
CA ASN A 76 -6.29 -18.61 3.27
C ASN A 76 -7.70 -19.20 3.54
N SER A 77 -8.74 -18.43 3.30
CA SER A 77 -10.15 -18.85 3.28
C SER A 77 -10.74 -18.61 1.90
N GLN A 78 -10.76 -19.66 1.11
CA GLN A 78 -11.67 -20.00 0.00
C GLN A 78 -12.11 -18.97 -1.07
N HIS A 79 -11.68 -17.70 -1.06
CA HIS A 79 -12.19 -16.68 -2.01
C HIS A 79 -11.11 -15.94 -2.81
N SER A 80 -9.97 -16.54 -3.08
CA SER A 80 -8.70 -15.88 -3.45
C SER A 80 -8.55 -15.40 -4.90
N ARG A 81 -9.53 -15.49 -5.78
CA ARG A 81 -9.37 -15.07 -7.19
C ARG A 81 -9.84 -13.64 -7.50
N ASN A 82 -10.75 -13.11 -6.71
CA ASN A 82 -11.26 -11.75 -6.90
C ASN A 82 -10.60 -10.73 -5.96
N ASN A 83 -9.86 -11.17 -4.95
CA ASN A 83 -9.42 -10.29 -3.87
C ASN A 83 -8.18 -9.44 -4.18
N TYR A 84 -7.33 -9.84 -5.14
CA TYR A 84 -6.17 -9.00 -5.47
C TYR A 84 -6.56 -7.70 -6.18
N ALA A 85 -7.46 -7.78 -7.15
CA ALA A 85 -8.00 -6.59 -7.79
C ALA A 85 -8.85 -5.77 -6.80
N THR A 86 -9.64 -6.45 -5.96
CA THR A 86 -10.49 -5.82 -4.95
C THR A 86 -9.68 -5.20 -3.81
N SER A 87 -8.59 -5.84 -3.35
CA SER A 87 -7.77 -5.28 -2.28
C SER A 87 -6.96 -4.07 -2.75
N GLN A 88 -6.48 -4.07 -3.99
CA GLN A 88 -5.79 -2.92 -4.55
C GLN A 88 -6.76 -1.76 -4.81
N GLN A 89 -7.97 -2.05 -5.27
CA GLN A 89 -9.04 -1.05 -5.40
C GLN A 89 -9.47 -0.52 -4.03
N ALA A 90 -9.60 -1.39 -3.02
CA ALA A 90 -9.93 -0.99 -1.66
C ALA A 90 -8.84 -0.10 -1.04
N LEU A 91 -7.56 -0.43 -1.21
CA LEU A 91 -6.44 0.40 -0.76
C LEU A 91 -6.39 1.75 -1.48
N THR A 92 -6.64 1.78 -2.79
CA THR A 92 -6.71 3.02 -3.56
C THR A 92 -7.88 3.89 -3.09
N ALA A 93 -9.03 3.30 -2.83
CA ALA A 93 -10.19 3.99 -2.27
C ALA A 93 -9.91 4.54 -0.87
N GLU A 94 -9.24 3.78 -0.02
CA GLU A 94 -8.83 4.21 1.33
C GLU A 94 -7.83 5.37 1.29
N ILE A 95 -6.83 5.31 0.41
CA ILE A 95 -5.89 6.41 0.19
C ILE A 95 -6.64 7.68 -0.26
N SER A 96 -7.56 7.56 -1.22
CA SER A 96 -8.38 8.69 -1.69
C SER A 96 -9.25 9.26 -0.56
N HIS A 97 -9.85 8.42 0.26
CA HIS A 97 -10.65 8.82 1.41
C HIS A 97 -9.83 9.55 2.47
N LEU A 98 -8.64 9.04 2.79
CA LEU A 98 -7.72 9.67 3.74
C LEU A 98 -7.20 11.02 3.22
N GLN A 99 -6.90 11.13 1.93
CA GLN A 99 -6.54 12.40 1.30
C GLN A 99 -7.68 13.43 1.39
N GLN A 100 -8.92 13.00 1.16
CA GLN A 100 -10.10 13.87 1.31
C GLN A 100 -10.27 14.31 2.75
N GLN A 101 -10.10 13.44 3.73
CA GLN A 101 -10.16 13.79 5.14
C GLN A 101 -9.09 14.82 5.54
N LEU A 102 -7.87 14.69 5.00
CA LEU A 102 -6.81 15.67 5.24
C LEU A 102 -7.19 17.05 4.68
N GLN A 103 -7.71 17.11 3.45
CA GLN A 103 -8.17 18.37 2.86
C GLN A 103 -9.31 18.98 3.67
N ASP A 104 -10.25 18.19 4.14
CA ASP A 104 -11.37 18.65 4.96
C ASP A 104 -10.92 19.15 6.33
N GLN A 105 -9.80 18.66 6.87
CA GLN A 105 -9.21 19.16 8.12
C GLN A 105 -8.38 20.43 7.91
N GLU A 106 -7.74 20.61 6.76
CA GLU A 106 -6.94 21.81 6.45
C GLU A 106 -7.83 23.04 6.23
N ALA A 107 -8.99 22.89 5.60
CA ALA A 107 -9.93 23.98 5.34
C ALA A 107 -10.42 24.68 6.64
N PRO A 108 -10.85 23.97 7.71
CA PRO A 108 -11.17 24.59 9.00
C PRO A 108 -9.98 25.28 9.68
N GLY A 109 -8.76 24.76 9.49
CA GLY A 109 -7.54 25.39 10.01
C GLY A 109 -7.30 26.77 9.42
N ALA A 110 -7.41 26.92 8.10
CA ALA A 110 -7.28 28.21 7.43
C ALA A 110 -8.35 29.22 7.88
N GLN A 111 -9.60 28.80 8.08
CA GLN A 111 -10.67 29.64 8.60
C GLN A 111 -10.41 30.08 10.05
N LYS A 112 -9.90 29.20 10.90
CA LYS A 112 -9.50 29.52 12.27
C LYS A 112 -8.39 30.56 12.32
N ASP A 113 -7.37 30.41 11.48
CA ASP A 113 -6.25 31.35 11.40
C ASP A 113 -6.71 32.71 10.94
N ALA A 114 -7.61 32.81 9.96
CA ALA A 114 -8.21 34.04 9.51
C ALA A 114 -9.02 34.71 10.64
N LEU A 115 -9.79 33.95 11.41
CA LEU A 115 -10.56 34.44 12.55
C LEU A 115 -9.66 34.96 13.67
N ILE A 116 -8.57 34.26 13.99
CA ILE A 116 -7.57 34.70 14.97
C ILE A 116 -6.95 36.04 14.55
N ALA A 117 -6.56 36.18 13.29
CA ALA A 117 -6.00 37.42 12.75
C ALA A 117 -7.00 38.58 12.83
N GLN A 118 -8.27 38.33 12.55
CA GLN A 118 -9.35 39.31 12.69
C GLN A 118 -9.53 39.73 14.14
N GLN A 119 -9.61 38.80 15.06
CA GLN A 119 -9.74 39.07 16.48
C GLN A 119 -8.56 39.88 17.05
N ALA A 120 -7.33 39.56 16.62
CA ALA A 120 -6.14 40.30 17.00
C ALA A 120 -6.23 41.77 16.57
N ARG A 121 -6.73 42.06 15.38
CA ARG A 121 -6.95 43.45 14.88
C ARG A 121 -8.02 44.18 15.67
N GLU A 122 -9.11 43.51 16.01
CA GLU A 122 -10.16 44.07 16.84
C GLU A 122 -9.68 44.44 18.25
N ILE A 123 -8.87 43.55 18.86
CA ILE A 123 -8.27 43.80 20.17
C ILE A 123 -7.35 45.02 20.13
N GLU A 124 -6.53 45.16 19.09
CA GLU A 124 -5.63 46.31 18.93
C GLU A 124 -6.43 47.61 18.78
N THR A 125 -7.49 47.60 17.96
CA THR A 125 -8.40 48.76 17.81
C THR A 125 -9.07 49.12 19.11
N LEU A 126 -9.58 48.17 19.87
CA LEU A 126 -10.22 48.43 21.17
C LEU A 126 -9.22 48.97 22.20
N ARG A 127 -7.99 48.51 22.22
CA ARG A 127 -6.93 49.05 23.08
C ARG A 127 -6.62 50.52 22.73
N ALA A 128 -6.55 50.83 21.45
CA ALA A 128 -6.35 52.22 21.01
C ALA A 128 -7.50 53.14 21.46
N LEU A 129 -8.74 52.67 21.34
CA LEU A 129 -9.91 53.43 21.81
C LEU A 129 -9.91 53.62 23.32
N VAL A 130 -9.51 52.63 24.10
CA VAL A 130 -9.41 52.75 25.57
C VAL A 130 -8.36 53.79 25.95
N VAL A 131 -7.20 53.81 25.28
CA VAL A 131 -6.14 54.80 25.52
C VAL A 131 -6.65 56.20 25.23
N VAL A 132 -7.37 56.44 24.12
CA VAL A 132 -7.96 57.74 23.79
C VAL A 132 -9.02 58.16 24.81
N SER A 133 -9.87 57.24 25.22
CA SER A 133 -10.90 57.51 26.25
C SER A 133 -10.29 57.90 27.59
N GLN A 134 -9.20 57.22 28.00
CA GLN A 134 -8.51 57.58 29.24
C GLN A 134 -7.85 58.96 29.20
N LYS A 135 -7.29 59.35 28.05
CA LYS A 135 -6.73 60.71 27.85
C LYS A 135 -7.80 61.81 27.90
N ASN A 136 -8.98 61.54 27.34
CA ASN A 136 -10.10 62.51 27.34
C ASN A 136 -10.88 62.58 28.67
N GLY A 137 -10.79 61.51 29.48
CA GLY A 137 -11.40 61.44 30.80
C GLY A 137 -10.57 62.03 31.95
N GLY A 138 -9.32 62.41 31.66
CA GLY A 138 -8.37 62.98 32.63
C GLY A 138 -8.37 64.49 32.67
N VAL A 139 -9.51 65.11 32.77
CA VAL A 139 -9.62 66.57 32.98
C VAL A 139 -9.74 66.86 34.47
#